data_da84bc6947c2eb6f8dba74751afe012b
#
_entry.id   da84bc6947c2eb6f8dba74751afe012b
#
_cell.length_a   1.000
_cell.length_b   1.000
_cell.length_c   1.000
_cell.angle_alpha   90.00
_cell.angle_beta   90.00
_cell.angle_gamma   90.00
#
_symmetry.space_group_name_H-M   'P 1'
#
loop_
_entity.id
_entity.type
_entity.pdbx_description
1 polymer ?
#
loop_
_entity_poly.entity_id
_entity_poly.type
_entity_poly.pdbx_seq_one_letter_code
_entity_poly.pdbx_strand_id
1 'polypeptide(L)'
;MSEHIQTVVIGAGVVGLAITRKLAMSGREVILLESEDAIGTATSARNSEVIHAGIYYPKGSFKARFCVEGNKMMYAYCAERSIPHKRIGKLVVATNDDEVPDLEAIKQKAAANGAEELRFLSATEITELEPHIDVSGALFSPSTGIVDSHSLMLSYQGEAEDHGAMIAFMSPVLGGRIENGKISLSVGGDAPMELTCDEVINSAGLGAQTISRSIEGINPDTIPELFYAKGNYYTLTGKSPFNHLIYPVPVANGLGTHSSMDMGGQTKFGPDVEWVDDIDYVVDPKRGESFYASIRRFWPGLPDGTIQPGYSGIRPNLIGPHGKTLNTDFIIQGSAVHGIEGMVNLYGIESPGLTSSMAIAEYVLERLEQG
;
A
#
# COMPACT_ATOMS: atom_id res chain seq x y z
N MET A 1 -3.46 23.35 29.61
CA MET A 1 -2.34 22.53 30.12
C MET A 1 -1.99 21.60 28.99
N SER A 2 -0.73 21.50 28.56
CA SER A 2 -0.31 20.51 27.60
C SER A 2 -0.19 19.19 28.32
N GLU A 3 -0.79 18.14 27.78
CA GLU A 3 -0.57 16.77 28.23
C GLU A 3 0.70 16.23 27.58
N HIS A 4 1.45 15.39 28.28
CA HIS A 4 2.63 14.74 27.75
C HIS A 4 2.31 13.27 27.48
N ILE A 5 2.71 12.80 26.32
CA ILE A 5 2.62 11.42 25.88
C ILE A 5 3.96 10.99 25.26
N GLN A 6 4.44 9.78 25.53
CA GLN A 6 5.73 9.37 25.00
C GLN A 6 5.74 9.37 23.46
N THR A 7 4.79 8.68 22.85
CA THR A 7 4.79 8.45 21.39
C THR A 7 3.44 8.77 20.77
N VAL A 8 3.45 9.57 19.71
CA VAL A 8 2.27 9.90 18.89
C VAL A 8 2.45 9.32 17.49
N VAL A 9 1.46 8.55 17.03
CA VAL A 9 1.34 8.10 15.63
C VAL A 9 0.21 8.89 14.97
N ILE A 10 0.43 9.42 13.76
CA ILE A 10 -0.56 10.21 13.03
C ILE A 10 -1.09 9.39 11.85
N GLY A 11 -2.40 9.12 11.85
CA GLY A 11 -3.13 8.41 10.79
C GLY A 11 -3.36 6.93 11.06
N ALA A 12 -4.63 6.52 11.16
CA ALA A 12 -5.09 5.14 11.41
C ALA A 12 -5.28 4.33 10.11
N GLY A 13 -4.43 4.53 9.11
CA GLY A 13 -4.29 3.62 7.98
C GLY A 13 -3.56 2.34 8.38
N VAL A 14 -3.51 1.35 7.48
CA VAL A 14 -2.87 0.05 7.75
C VAL A 14 -1.43 0.16 8.25
N VAL A 15 -0.67 1.14 7.76
CA VAL A 15 0.72 1.35 8.17
C VAL A 15 0.80 1.97 9.57
N GLY A 16 -0.01 3.01 9.84
CA GLY A 16 -0.06 3.64 11.16
C GLY A 16 -0.52 2.66 12.25
N LEU A 17 -1.53 1.83 11.96
CA LEU A 17 -2.00 0.78 12.86
C LEU A 17 -0.91 -0.28 13.13
N ALA A 18 -0.19 -0.73 12.09
CA ALA A 18 0.91 -1.67 12.25
C ALA A 18 2.06 -1.09 13.11
N ILE A 19 2.37 0.21 12.92
CA ILE A 19 3.38 0.92 13.71
C ILE A 19 2.92 1.07 15.15
N THR A 20 1.68 1.53 15.38
CA THR A 20 1.10 1.69 16.73
C THR A 20 1.14 0.38 17.49
N ARG A 21 0.68 -0.71 16.85
CA ARG A 21 0.77 -2.07 17.40
C ARG A 21 2.21 -2.42 17.80
N LYS A 22 3.17 -2.23 16.91
CA LYS A 22 4.56 -2.60 17.16
C LYS A 22 5.17 -1.79 18.31
N LEU A 23 4.91 -0.50 18.37
CA LEU A 23 5.42 0.39 19.41
C LEU A 23 4.79 0.08 20.77
N ALA A 24 3.47 -0.17 20.84
CA ALA A 24 2.80 -0.58 22.06
C ALA A 24 3.34 -1.93 22.58
N MET A 25 3.53 -2.93 21.70
CA MET A 25 4.15 -4.21 22.05
C MET A 25 5.60 -4.07 22.55
N SER A 26 6.31 -3.01 22.18
CA SER A 26 7.66 -2.72 22.72
C SER A 26 7.64 -2.03 24.09
N GLY A 27 6.45 -1.78 24.66
CA GLY A 27 6.26 -1.17 25.95
C GLY A 27 6.21 0.35 25.96
N ARG A 28 6.10 1.00 24.79
CA ARG A 28 5.91 2.46 24.68
C ARG A 28 4.48 2.85 25.02
N GLU A 29 4.32 4.01 25.65
CA GLU A 29 3.03 4.67 25.79
C GLU A 29 2.69 5.36 24.45
N VAL A 30 1.67 4.86 23.75
CA VAL A 30 1.33 5.28 22.37
C VAL A 30 -0.08 5.82 22.28
N ILE A 31 -0.24 6.99 21.65
CA ILE A 31 -1.52 7.45 21.14
C ILE A 31 -1.49 7.51 19.61
N LEU A 32 -2.52 6.95 18.96
CA LEU A 32 -2.77 7.10 17.53
C LEU A 32 -3.85 8.15 17.32
N LEU A 33 -3.54 9.21 16.55
CA LEU A 33 -4.47 10.27 16.20
C LEU A 33 -4.99 10.05 14.77
N GLU A 34 -6.31 10.00 14.62
CA GLU A 34 -7.00 9.90 13.32
C GLU A 34 -7.97 11.06 13.13
N SER A 35 -7.94 11.67 11.95
CA SER A 35 -8.85 12.77 11.57
C SER A 35 -10.29 12.35 11.36
N GLU A 36 -10.49 11.12 10.91
CA GLU A 36 -11.79 10.55 10.58
C GLU A 36 -12.42 9.82 11.78
N ASP A 37 -13.64 9.33 11.60
CA ASP A 37 -14.40 8.61 12.62
C ASP A 37 -14.12 7.09 12.66
N ALA A 38 -13.28 6.60 11.75
CA ALA A 38 -12.96 5.18 11.62
C ALA A 38 -11.54 4.94 11.08
N ILE A 39 -11.03 3.72 11.27
CA ILE A 39 -9.75 3.29 10.72
C ILE A 39 -9.83 3.10 9.20
N GLY A 40 -8.72 3.34 8.50
CA GLY A 40 -8.50 2.92 7.12
C GLY A 40 -9.34 3.61 6.06
N THR A 41 -10.00 4.72 6.34
CA THR A 41 -11.00 5.39 5.49
C THR A 41 -10.47 5.93 4.14
N ALA A 42 -9.17 6.16 4.03
CA ALA A 42 -8.52 6.68 2.82
C ALA A 42 -7.90 5.55 1.96
N THR A 43 -6.61 5.63 1.64
CA THR A 43 -5.89 4.70 0.75
C THR A 43 -5.99 3.23 1.21
N SER A 44 -6.05 2.98 2.51
CA SER A 44 -6.09 1.64 3.08
C SER A 44 -7.40 0.87 2.82
N ALA A 45 -8.53 1.55 2.61
CA ALA A 45 -9.79 0.92 2.19
C ALA A 45 -9.97 0.87 0.67
N ARG A 46 -9.02 1.43 -0.10
CA ARG A 46 -9.16 1.66 -1.54
C ARG A 46 -8.00 1.08 -2.33
N ASN A 47 -7.75 -0.19 -2.12
CA ASN A 47 -6.65 -0.94 -2.72
C ASN A 47 -7.14 -2.28 -3.31
N SER A 48 -6.26 -3.06 -3.91
CA SER A 48 -6.59 -4.36 -4.51
C SER A 48 -6.55 -5.53 -3.54
N GLU A 49 -6.22 -5.31 -2.27
CA GLU A 49 -6.12 -6.33 -1.21
C GLU A 49 -5.13 -7.46 -1.51
N VAL A 50 -4.16 -7.20 -2.38
CA VAL A 50 -3.17 -8.18 -2.81
C VAL A 50 -2.01 -8.26 -1.83
N ILE A 51 -1.70 -9.47 -1.38
CA ILE A 51 -0.44 -9.82 -0.73
C ILE A 51 0.61 -9.98 -1.83
N HIS A 52 1.42 -8.95 -2.05
CA HIS A 52 2.45 -8.93 -3.09
C HIS A 52 3.68 -9.76 -2.71
N ALA A 53 4.40 -10.25 -3.72
CA ALA A 53 5.59 -11.11 -3.54
C ALA A 53 6.94 -10.37 -3.71
N GLY A 54 6.95 -9.05 -3.98
CA GLY A 54 8.19 -8.26 -4.11
C GLY A 54 8.94 -8.41 -5.44
N ILE A 55 8.26 -8.87 -6.50
CA ILE A 55 8.89 -9.33 -7.75
C ILE A 55 9.28 -8.24 -8.74
N TYR A 56 8.74 -7.01 -8.59
CA TYR A 56 8.90 -5.95 -9.60
C TYR A 56 9.88 -4.85 -9.19
N TYR A 57 10.24 -4.73 -7.91
CA TYR A 57 10.93 -3.57 -7.37
C TYR A 57 12.44 -3.61 -7.61
N PRO A 58 13.10 -2.45 -7.72
CA PRO A 58 14.55 -2.39 -7.82
C PRO A 58 15.24 -3.05 -6.62
N LYS A 59 16.33 -3.76 -6.87
CA LYS A 59 17.11 -4.40 -5.80
C LYS A 59 17.60 -3.34 -4.80
N GLY A 60 17.42 -3.63 -3.52
CA GLY A 60 17.86 -2.77 -2.41
C GLY A 60 16.90 -1.63 -2.08
N SER A 61 15.80 -1.45 -2.83
CA SER A 61 14.76 -0.50 -2.47
C SER A 61 13.98 -0.95 -1.21
N PHE A 62 13.40 0.00 -0.49
CA PHE A 62 12.49 -0.30 0.62
C PHE A 62 11.28 -1.11 0.16
N LYS A 63 10.73 -0.80 -1.02
CA LYS A 63 9.64 -1.58 -1.61
C LYS A 63 10.03 -3.04 -1.81
N ALA A 64 11.22 -3.32 -2.31
CA ALA A 64 11.69 -4.69 -2.49
C ALA A 64 11.85 -5.41 -1.15
N ARG A 65 12.61 -4.82 -0.24
CA ARG A 65 12.91 -5.38 1.08
C ARG A 65 11.62 -5.62 1.87
N PHE A 66 10.85 -4.57 2.12
CA PHE A 66 9.69 -4.66 2.99
C PHE A 66 8.55 -5.48 2.39
N CYS A 67 8.45 -5.56 1.05
CA CYS A 67 7.45 -6.42 0.44
C CYS A 67 7.78 -7.91 0.62
N VAL A 68 9.04 -8.31 0.45
CA VAL A 68 9.46 -9.71 0.63
C VAL A 68 9.38 -10.13 2.10
N GLU A 69 9.85 -9.28 3.01
CA GLU A 69 9.76 -9.52 4.46
C GLU A 69 8.28 -9.52 4.92
N GLY A 70 7.53 -8.49 4.53
CA GLY A 70 6.13 -8.31 4.89
C GLY A 70 5.21 -9.39 4.35
N ASN A 71 5.48 -9.95 3.17
CA ASN A 71 4.75 -11.10 2.64
C ASN A 71 4.77 -12.28 3.62
N LYS A 72 5.96 -12.64 4.10
CA LYS A 72 6.13 -13.75 5.04
C LYS A 72 5.46 -13.46 6.38
N MET A 73 5.66 -12.23 6.90
CA MET A 73 5.07 -11.78 8.16
C MET A 73 3.54 -11.78 8.09
N MET A 74 2.97 -11.29 6.98
CA MET A 74 1.53 -11.19 6.79
C MET A 74 0.86 -12.57 6.76
N TYR A 75 1.40 -13.53 6.02
CA TYR A 75 0.84 -14.89 6.00
C TYR A 75 0.91 -15.54 7.39
N ALA A 76 2.01 -15.40 8.11
CA ALA A 76 2.15 -15.93 9.46
C ALA A 76 1.14 -15.28 10.42
N TYR A 77 1.03 -13.96 10.39
CA TYR A 77 0.12 -13.19 11.23
C TYR A 77 -1.35 -13.50 10.93
N CYS A 78 -1.73 -13.54 9.65
CA CYS A 78 -3.10 -13.85 9.26
C CYS A 78 -3.52 -15.27 9.68
N ALA A 79 -2.60 -16.23 9.57
CA ALA A 79 -2.86 -17.60 10.00
C ALA A 79 -3.02 -17.69 11.53
N GLU A 80 -2.14 -17.03 12.29
CA GLU A 80 -2.18 -17.00 13.76
C GLU A 80 -3.46 -16.35 14.29
N ARG A 81 -3.88 -15.24 13.66
CA ARG A 81 -5.04 -14.44 14.09
C ARG A 81 -6.34 -14.80 13.39
N SER A 82 -6.35 -15.86 12.57
CA SER A 82 -7.53 -16.28 11.81
C SER A 82 -8.11 -15.19 10.90
N ILE A 83 -7.25 -14.30 10.39
CA ILE A 83 -7.65 -13.25 9.45
C ILE A 83 -7.90 -13.90 8.09
N PRO A 84 -9.03 -13.62 7.43
CA PRO A 84 -9.33 -14.19 6.12
C PRO A 84 -8.27 -13.80 5.09
N HIS A 85 -7.63 -14.79 4.50
CA HIS A 85 -6.64 -14.63 3.44
C HIS A 85 -6.60 -15.88 2.56
N LYS A 86 -6.10 -15.73 1.33
CA LYS A 86 -5.95 -16.83 0.39
C LYS A 86 -4.64 -16.70 -0.37
N ARG A 87 -3.84 -17.75 -0.38
CA ARG A 87 -2.61 -17.84 -1.18
C ARG A 87 -2.96 -18.43 -2.55
N ILE A 88 -3.63 -17.63 -3.39
CA ILE A 88 -4.19 -18.08 -4.67
C ILE A 88 -3.17 -18.07 -5.82
N GLY A 89 -2.00 -17.47 -5.63
CA GLY A 89 -1.01 -17.32 -6.69
C GLY A 89 -1.34 -16.23 -7.69
N LYS A 90 -0.35 -15.94 -8.55
CA LYS A 90 -0.45 -14.97 -9.63
C LYS A 90 0.28 -15.46 -10.87
N LEU A 91 -0.33 -15.32 -12.03
CA LEU A 91 0.33 -15.45 -13.31
C LEU A 91 0.77 -14.07 -13.79
N VAL A 92 2.08 -13.88 -14.01
CA VAL A 92 2.59 -12.75 -14.79
C VAL A 92 2.66 -13.21 -16.23
N VAL A 93 1.92 -12.54 -17.13
CA VAL A 93 1.68 -13.03 -18.49
C VAL A 93 2.28 -12.13 -19.56
N ALA A 94 2.91 -12.71 -20.56
CA ALA A 94 3.29 -12.09 -21.82
C ALA A 94 2.13 -12.26 -22.82
N THR A 95 1.51 -11.16 -23.25
CA THR A 95 0.34 -11.19 -24.12
C THR A 95 0.69 -11.34 -25.61
N ASN A 96 1.97 -11.30 -25.95
CA ASN A 96 2.55 -11.54 -27.26
C ASN A 96 4.02 -11.99 -27.12
N ASP A 97 4.61 -12.46 -28.21
CA ASP A 97 5.98 -13.00 -28.21
C ASP A 97 7.06 -11.96 -27.88
N ASP A 98 6.84 -10.70 -28.21
CA ASP A 98 7.79 -9.61 -27.91
C ASP A 98 7.93 -9.35 -26.41
N GLU A 99 6.91 -9.69 -25.61
CA GLU A 99 6.89 -9.54 -24.14
C GLU A 99 7.52 -10.74 -23.41
N VAL A 100 7.76 -11.87 -24.06
CA VAL A 100 8.31 -13.08 -23.40
C VAL A 100 9.68 -12.84 -22.75
N PRO A 101 10.62 -12.08 -23.35
CA PRO A 101 11.89 -11.76 -22.71
C PRO A 101 11.74 -10.98 -21.36
N ASP A 102 10.69 -10.20 -21.21
CA ASP A 102 10.45 -9.44 -19.97
C ASP A 102 10.11 -10.36 -18.79
N LEU A 103 9.53 -11.52 -19.05
CA LEU A 103 9.27 -12.53 -17.99
C LEU A 103 10.58 -13.00 -17.37
N GLU A 104 11.63 -13.25 -18.17
CA GLU A 104 12.94 -13.64 -17.66
C GLU A 104 13.55 -12.50 -16.81
N ALA A 105 13.45 -11.25 -17.26
CA ALA A 105 13.92 -10.09 -16.50
C ALA A 105 13.19 -9.94 -15.15
N ILE A 106 11.87 -10.19 -15.11
CA ILE A 106 11.07 -10.21 -13.88
C ILE A 106 11.53 -11.33 -12.96
N LYS A 107 11.76 -12.54 -13.48
CA LYS A 107 12.24 -13.68 -12.68
C LYS A 107 13.59 -13.39 -12.04
N GLN A 108 14.54 -12.84 -12.80
CA GLN A 108 15.86 -12.47 -12.30
C GLN A 108 15.77 -11.39 -11.21
N LYS A 109 14.93 -10.36 -11.41
CA LYS A 109 14.68 -9.31 -10.42
C LYS A 109 14.07 -9.87 -9.14
N ALA A 110 13.08 -10.74 -9.24
CA ALA A 110 12.46 -11.42 -8.10
C ALA A 110 13.49 -12.23 -7.29
N ALA A 111 14.33 -13.02 -7.95
CA ALA A 111 15.40 -13.76 -7.31
C ALA A 111 16.42 -12.83 -6.62
N ALA A 112 16.79 -11.72 -7.27
CA ALA A 112 17.70 -10.73 -6.69
C ALA A 112 17.16 -10.03 -5.44
N ASN A 113 15.82 -9.97 -5.29
CA ASN A 113 15.12 -9.43 -4.13
C ASN A 113 14.88 -10.47 -3.03
N GLY A 114 15.20 -11.74 -3.25
CA GLY A 114 14.91 -12.83 -2.31
C GLY A 114 13.44 -13.21 -2.22
N ALA A 115 12.65 -12.89 -3.25
CA ALA A 115 11.29 -13.36 -3.39
C ALA A 115 11.24 -14.87 -3.56
N GLU A 116 10.10 -15.50 -3.22
CA GLU A 116 9.89 -16.92 -3.49
C GLU A 116 10.05 -17.21 -4.99
N GLU A 117 10.64 -18.36 -5.33
CA GLU A 117 10.99 -18.71 -6.70
C GLU A 117 9.81 -18.64 -7.66
N LEU A 118 9.97 -17.88 -8.72
CA LEU A 118 9.02 -17.82 -9.83
C LEU A 118 9.30 -18.97 -10.82
N ARG A 119 8.24 -19.57 -11.32
CA ARG A 119 8.32 -20.71 -12.23
C ARG A 119 7.71 -20.36 -13.58
N PHE A 120 8.44 -20.62 -14.67
CA PHE A 120 7.84 -20.61 -16.00
C PHE A 120 6.80 -21.70 -16.12
N LEU A 121 5.70 -21.38 -16.77
CA LEU A 121 4.65 -22.33 -17.11
C LEU A 121 4.77 -22.77 -18.56
N SER A 122 4.59 -24.07 -18.83
CA SER A 122 4.36 -24.59 -20.17
C SER A 122 2.98 -24.17 -20.68
N ALA A 123 2.76 -24.20 -22.00
CA ALA A 123 1.45 -23.89 -22.59
C ALA A 123 0.33 -24.78 -22.03
N THR A 124 0.62 -26.05 -21.77
CA THR A 124 -0.34 -27.00 -21.15
C THR A 124 -0.69 -26.55 -19.74
N GLU A 125 0.29 -26.22 -18.91
CA GLU A 125 0.05 -25.75 -17.54
C GLU A 125 -0.74 -24.43 -17.51
N ILE A 126 -0.47 -23.51 -18.44
CA ILE A 126 -1.25 -22.25 -18.55
C ILE A 126 -2.71 -22.59 -18.81
N THR A 127 -3.00 -23.46 -19.79
CA THR A 127 -4.37 -23.86 -20.14
C THR A 127 -5.07 -24.61 -19.00
N GLU A 128 -4.35 -25.45 -18.26
CA GLU A 128 -4.89 -26.17 -17.10
C GLU A 128 -5.23 -25.26 -15.94
N LEU A 129 -4.37 -24.25 -15.65
CA LEU A 129 -4.55 -23.32 -14.55
C LEU A 129 -5.61 -22.26 -14.88
N GLU A 130 -5.56 -21.71 -16.10
CA GLU A 130 -6.39 -20.58 -16.57
C GLU A 130 -6.89 -20.83 -17.99
N PRO A 131 -7.94 -21.65 -18.19
CA PRO A 131 -8.40 -22.07 -19.52
C PRO A 131 -8.99 -20.93 -20.37
N HIS A 132 -9.21 -19.76 -19.79
CA HIS A 132 -9.83 -18.61 -20.47
C HIS A 132 -8.84 -17.56 -20.97
N ILE A 133 -7.55 -17.67 -20.62
CA ILE A 133 -6.54 -16.73 -21.11
C ILE A 133 -5.88 -17.22 -22.39
N ASP A 134 -5.43 -16.25 -23.20
CA ASP A 134 -4.65 -16.48 -24.43
C ASP A 134 -3.39 -15.62 -24.36
N VAL A 135 -2.23 -16.26 -24.14
CA VAL A 135 -0.95 -15.59 -23.86
C VAL A 135 0.22 -16.39 -24.42
N SER A 136 1.30 -15.70 -24.80
CA SER A 136 2.52 -16.29 -25.34
C SER A 136 3.43 -16.93 -24.26
N GLY A 137 3.25 -16.56 -23.00
CA GLY A 137 4.04 -17.12 -21.90
C GLY A 137 3.57 -16.63 -20.54
N ALA A 138 3.95 -17.34 -19.49
CA ALA A 138 3.60 -16.96 -18.13
C ALA A 138 4.66 -17.38 -17.10
N LEU A 139 4.80 -16.55 -16.04
CA LEU A 139 5.48 -16.88 -14.78
C LEU A 139 4.43 -17.08 -13.68
N PHE A 140 4.56 -18.13 -12.92
CA PHE A 140 3.75 -18.35 -11.73
C PHE A 140 4.48 -17.83 -10.48
N SER A 141 3.79 -16.97 -9.72
CA SER A 141 4.23 -16.44 -8.43
C SER A 141 3.39 -17.07 -7.32
N PRO A 142 3.91 -18.10 -6.62
CA PRO A 142 3.12 -18.91 -5.68
C PRO A 142 2.83 -18.18 -4.37
N SER A 143 3.65 -17.20 -3.97
CA SER A 143 3.49 -16.45 -2.71
C SER A 143 2.61 -15.22 -2.83
N THR A 144 2.10 -14.91 -4.01
CA THR A 144 1.09 -13.86 -4.17
C THR A 144 -0.28 -14.37 -3.70
N GLY A 145 -1.03 -13.50 -3.01
CA GLY A 145 -2.36 -13.86 -2.53
C GLY A 145 -3.24 -12.64 -2.30
N ILE A 146 -4.31 -12.84 -1.56
CA ILE A 146 -5.26 -11.80 -1.16
C ILE A 146 -5.56 -11.90 0.34
N VAL A 147 -5.91 -10.76 0.94
CA VAL A 147 -6.26 -10.66 2.36
C VAL A 147 -7.48 -9.76 2.54
N ASP A 148 -8.29 -10.04 3.53
CA ASP A 148 -9.28 -9.08 4.02
C ASP A 148 -8.54 -7.96 4.77
N SER A 149 -8.34 -6.85 4.08
CA SER A 149 -7.57 -5.71 4.60
C SER A 149 -8.25 -5.03 5.78
N HIS A 150 -9.59 -5.07 5.84
CA HIS A 150 -10.33 -4.51 6.97
C HIS A 150 -10.16 -5.36 8.23
N SER A 151 -10.34 -6.69 8.13
CA SER A 151 -10.09 -7.61 9.24
C SER A 151 -8.64 -7.54 9.73
N LEU A 152 -7.67 -7.36 8.81
CA LEU A 152 -6.27 -7.14 9.15
C LEU A 152 -6.06 -5.88 10.00
N MET A 153 -6.65 -4.75 9.57
CA MET A 153 -6.54 -3.48 10.30
C MET A 153 -7.22 -3.54 11.67
N LEU A 154 -8.41 -4.17 11.77
CA LEU A 154 -9.08 -4.40 13.05
C LEU A 154 -8.23 -5.25 14.00
N SER A 155 -7.54 -6.26 13.47
CA SER A 155 -6.63 -7.08 14.29
C SER A 155 -5.42 -6.28 14.79
N TYR A 156 -4.84 -5.40 13.95
CA TYR A 156 -3.77 -4.50 14.39
C TYR A 156 -4.24 -3.53 15.46
N GLN A 157 -5.44 -2.94 15.29
CA GLN A 157 -6.06 -2.06 16.27
C GLN A 157 -6.24 -2.77 17.61
N GLY A 158 -6.94 -3.91 17.61
CA GLY A 158 -7.23 -4.65 18.85
C GLY A 158 -5.96 -5.06 19.61
N GLU A 159 -4.93 -5.53 18.88
CA GLU A 159 -3.66 -5.92 19.52
C GLU A 159 -2.89 -4.68 20.03
N ALA A 160 -2.96 -3.54 19.37
CA ALA A 160 -2.39 -2.29 19.88
C ALA A 160 -3.07 -1.86 21.17
N GLU A 161 -4.40 -1.89 21.23
CA GLU A 161 -5.21 -1.56 22.42
C GLU A 161 -4.97 -2.56 23.56
N ASP A 162 -4.85 -3.85 23.29
CA ASP A 162 -4.50 -4.90 24.27
C ASP A 162 -3.12 -4.64 24.92
N HIS A 163 -2.22 -3.95 24.23
CA HIS A 163 -0.92 -3.53 24.74
C HIS A 163 -0.89 -2.08 25.27
N GLY A 164 -2.06 -1.48 25.44
CA GLY A 164 -2.22 -0.19 26.11
C GLY A 164 -2.15 1.04 25.20
N ALA A 165 -2.12 0.87 23.88
CA ALA A 165 -2.23 2.01 22.99
C ALA A 165 -3.64 2.63 23.04
N MET A 166 -3.72 3.96 22.91
CA MET A 166 -4.97 4.68 22.77
C MET A 166 -5.17 5.09 21.31
N ILE A 167 -6.40 5.00 20.83
CA ILE A 167 -6.76 5.48 19.48
C ILE A 167 -7.80 6.57 19.62
N ALA A 168 -7.45 7.78 19.17
CA ALA A 168 -8.31 8.95 19.20
C ALA A 168 -8.78 9.27 17.78
N PHE A 169 -10.05 9.00 17.52
CA PHE A 169 -10.75 9.41 16.29
C PHE A 169 -11.19 10.86 16.35
N MET A 170 -11.56 11.43 15.21
CA MET A 170 -11.98 12.84 15.08
C MET A 170 -10.97 13.82 15.72
N SER A 171 -9.69 13.47 15.65
CA SER A 171 -8.58 14.14 16.31
C SER A 171 -7.51 14.56 15.29
N PRO A 172 -7.84 15.49 14.34
CA PRO A 172 -6.90 15.92 13.32
C PRO A 172 -5.72 16.67 13.93
N VAL A 173 -4.51 16.33 13.49
CA VAL A 173 -3.33 17.15 13.80
C VAL A 173 -3.35 18.37 12.89
N LEU A 174 -3.46 19.56 13.50
CA LEU A 174 -3.54 20.84 12.80
C LEU A 174 -2.16 21.45 12.51
N GLY A 175 -1.17 21.06 13.29
CA GLY A 175 0.20 21.54 13.20
C GLY A 175 0.97 21.25 14.47
N GLY A 176 2.10 21.92 14.62
CA GLY A 176 2.94 21.75 15.80
C GLY A 176 4.19 22.63 15.75
N ARG A 177 5.06 22.43 16.72
CA ARG A 177 6.36 23.09 16.80
C ARG A 177 7.37 22.23 17.53
N ILE A 178 8.63 22.49 17.27
CA ILE A 178 9.75 21.82 17.92
C ILE A 178 10.40 22.81 18.88
N GLU A 179 10.32 22.51 20.17
CA GLU A 179 10.86 23.36 21.23
C GLU A 179 11.64 22.53 22.24
N ASN A 180 12.89 22.95 22.51
CA ASN A 180 13.76 22.32 23.51
C ASN A 180 13.93 20.80 23.34
N GLY A 181 13.98 20.32 22.10
CA GLY A 181 14.11 18.89 21.77
C GLY A 181 12.83 18.05 21.95
N LYS A 182 11.71 18.71 22.24
CA LYS A 182 10.37 18.07 22.29
C LYS A 182 9.50 18.55 21.14
N ILE A 183 8.57 17.70 20.74
CA ILE A 183 7.61 17.97 19.69
C ILE A 183 6.28 18.31 20.35
N SER A 184 5.76 19.50 20.08
CA SER A 184 4.42 19.91 20.50
C SER A 184 3.48 19.84 19.30
N LEU A 185 2.34 19.16 19.45
CA LEU A 185 1.31 19.02 18.42
C LEU A 185 0.02 19.73 18.85
N SER A 186 -0.58 20.47 17.95
CA SER A 186 -1.92 21.02 18.10
C SER A 186 -2.92 20.05 17.48
N VAL A 187 -3.79 19.50 18.31
CA VAL A 187 -4.83 18.55 17.94
C VAL A 187 -6.17 19.24 17.94
N GLY A 188 -6.91 19.13 16.84
CA GLY A 188 -8.26 19.67 16.67
C GLY A 188 -9.36 18.70 17.08
N GLY A 189 -10.54 18.86 16.48
CA GLY A 189 -11.72 18.04 16.75
C GLY A 189 -12.60 18.58 17.88
N ASP A 190 -13.43 17.71 18.46
CA ASP A 190 -14.42 18.10 19.49
C ASP A 190 -13.79 18.48 20.83
N ALA A 191 -12.58 17.99 21.10
CA ALA A 191 -11.80 18.30 22.30
C ALA A 191 -10.38 18.78 21.93
N PRO A 192 -10.24 20.02 21.41
CA PRO A 192 -8.93 20.54 21.00
C PRO A 192 -7.94 20.59 22.16
N MET A 193 -6.70 20.15 21.90
CA MET A 193 -5.66 20.11 22.91
C MET A 193 -4.26 20.32 22.33
N GLU A 194 -3.30 20.64 23.20
CA GLU A 194 -1.88 20.62 22.90
C GLU A 194 -1.26 19.37 23.55
N LEU A 195 -0.60 18.57 22.73
CA LEU A 195 0.18 17.41 23.18
C LEU A 195 1.67 17.73 23.08
N THR A 196 2.42 17.41 24.12
CA THR A 196 3.89 17.34 24.06
C THR A 196 4.32 15.89 24.00
N CYS A 197 5.23 15.57 23.10
CA CYS A 197 5.67 14.19 22.90
C CYS A 197 7.18 14.08 22.67
N ASP A 198 7.73 12.92 22.99
CA ASP A 198 9.13 12.60 22.75
C ASP A 198 9.31 12.04 21.34
N GLU A 199 8.33 11.27 20.84
CA GLU A 199 8.36 10.60 19.54
C GLU A 199 7.09 10.94 18.73
N VAL A 200 7.25 11.25 17.44
CA VAL A 200 6.14 11.46 16.49
C VAL A 200 6.39 10.68 15.23
N ILE A 201 5.43 9.84 14.85
CA ILE A 201 5.45 9.10 13.59
C ILE A 201 4.35 9.63 12.67
N ASN A 202 4.76 10.32 11.60
CA ASN A 202 3.84 10.82 10.60
C ASN A 202 3.58 9.75 9.54
N SER A 203 2.48 9.02 9.70
CA SER A 203 1.97 8.00 8.77
C SER A 203 0.65 8.39 8.12
N ALA A 204 0.41 9.71 7.94
CA ALA A 204 -0.85 10.30 7.49
C ALA A 204 -1.15 10.10 5.98
N GLY A 205 -0.42 9.23 5.28
CA GLY A 205 -0.68 8.88 3.89
C GLY A 205 -0.74 10.09 2.95
N LEU A 206 -1.89 10.37 2.36
CA LEU A 206 -2.11 11.54 1.50
C LEU A 206 -1.96 12.89 2.22
N GLY A 207 -2.07 12.92 3.54
CA GLY A 207 -1.89 14.12 4.38
C GLY A 207 -0.46 14.31 4.91
N ALA A 208 0.46 13.36 4.68
CA ALA A 208 1.76 13.33 5.35
C ALA A 208 2.60 14.61 5.09
N GLN A 209 2.64 15.10 3.85
CA GLN A 209 3.36 16.31 3.50
C GLN A 209 2.72 17.57 4.12
N THR A 210 1.40 17.62 4.18
CA THR A 210 0.66 18.71 4.80
C THR A 210 0.96 18.80 6.29
N ILE A 211 0.93 17.66 6.99
CA ILE A 211 1.30 17.56 8.40
C ILE A 211 2.74 18.04 8.60
N SER A 212 3.70 17.55 7.80
CA SER A 212 5.09 17.97 7.96
C SER A 212 5.30 19.47 7.74
N ARG A 213 4.58 20.08 6.78
CA ARG A 213 4.65 21.53 6.52
C ARG A 213 4.00 22.38 7.61
N SER A 214 3.07 21.82 8.38
CA SER A 214 2.39 22.52 9.48
C SER A 214 3.15 22.47 10.82
N ILE A 215 4.27 21.73 10.88
CA ILE A 215 5.11 21.65 12.08
C ILE A 215 6.28 22.64 11.93
N GLU A 216 6.30 23.68 12.77
CA GLU A 216 7.37 24.65 12.81
C GLU A 216 8.69 23.99 13.24
N GLY A 217 9.76 24.28 12.49
CA GLY A 217 11.10 23.72 12.72
C GLY A 217 11.48 22.57 11.78
N ILE A 218 10.54 22.03 10.99
CA ILE A 218 10.88 21.10 9.90
C ILE A 218 11.39 21.91 8.71
N ASN A 219 12.56 21.53 8.18
CA ASN A 219 13.09 22.13 6.96
C ASN A 219 12.21 21.73 5.75
N PRO A 220 11.53 22.70 5.06
CA PRO A 220 10.66 22.42 3.94
C PRO A 220 11.35 21.66 2.78
N ASP A 221 12.66 21.84 2.61
CA ASP A 221 13.44 21.20 1.55
C ASP A 221 13.57 19.66 1.74
N THR A 222 13.28 19.17 2.95
CA THR A 222 13.26 17.74 3.25
C THR A 222 11.93 17.06 2.93
N ILE A 223 10.89 17.86 2.65
CA ILE A 223 9.54 17.37 2.40
C ILE A 223 9.35 17.18 0.89
N PRO A 224 9.18 15.93 0.39
CA PRO A 224 9.00 15.71 -1.02
C PRO A 224 7.66 16.27 -1.53
N GLU A 225 7.58 16.53 -2.84
CA GLU A 225 6.30 16.84 -3.47
C GLU A 225 5.36 15.64 -3.42
N LEU A 226 4.06 15.94 -3.43
CA LEU A 226 2.99 14.94 -3.49
C LEU A 226 2.16 15.14 -4.75
N PHE A 227 1.93 14.05 -5.45
CA PHE A 227 1.05 13.99 -6.62
C PHE A 227 0.00 12.91 -6.41
N TYR A 228 -1.25 13.20 -6.78
CA TYR A 228 -2.35 12.25 -6.64
C TYR A 228 -2.49 11.41 -7.90
N ALA A 229 -2.08 10.15 -7.81
CA ALA A 229 -2.27 9.17 -8.89
C ALA A 229 -3.49 8.29 -8.57
N LYS A 230 -4.66 8.69 -9.07
CA LYS A 230 -5.91 7.94 -8.94
C LYS A 230 -5.85 6.68 -9.78
N GLY A 231 -6.29 5.57 -9.21
CA GLY A 231 -6.45 4.31 -9.90
C GLY A 231 -7.90 3.86 -9.85
N ASN A 232 -8.51 3.70 -11.02
CA ASN A 232 -9.90 3.26 -11.14
C ASN A 232 -9.97 1.75 -11.28
N TYR A 233 -10.96 1.14 -10.64
CA TYR A 233 -11.25 -0.28 -10.71
C TYR A 233 -12.63 -0.52 -11.29
N TYR A 234 -12.71 -1.55 -12.14
CA TYR A 234 -13.96 -2.04 -12.73
C TYR A 234 -14.21 -3.47 -12.28
N THR A 235 -15.47 -3.78 -12.00
CA THR A 235 -15.90 -5.10 -11.51
C THR A 235 -16.52 -5.89 -12.65
N LEU A 236 -16.16 -7.16 -12.79
CA LEU A 236 -16.80 -8.07 -13.74
C LEU A 236 -18.18 -8.45 -13.24
N THR A 237 -19.19 -8.37 -14.10
CA THR A 237 -20.52 -8.88 -13.80
C THR A 237 -20.55 -10.39 -13.93
N GLY A 238 -21.06 -11.09 -12.93
CA GLY A 238 -21.18 -12.55 -12.95
C GLY A 238 -19.99 -13.25 -12.28
N LYS A 239 -19.83 -14.55 -12.57
CA LYS A 239 -18.79 -15.39 -11.97
C LYS A 239 -17.43 -15.11 -12.58
N SER A 240 -16.39 -15.09 -11.74
CA SER A 240 -14.99 -15.01 -12.21
C SER A 240 -14.66 -16.17 -13.17
N PRO A 241 -14.04 -15.88 -14.34
CA PRO A 241 -13.47 -16.92 -15.20
C PRO A 241 -12.08 -17.37 -14.72
N PHE A 242 -11.47 -16.66 -13.76
CA PHE A 242 -10.10 -16.85 -13.31
C PHE A 242 -10.04 -17.55 -11.95
N ASN A 243 -8.99 -18.35 -11.77
CA ASN A 243 -8.64 -19.01 -10.52
C ASN A 243 -7.50 -18.29 -9.77
N HIS A 244 -6.67 -17.52 -10.49
CA HIS A 244 -5.50 -16.81 -10.00
C HIS A 244 -5.58 -15.32 -10.37
N LEU A 245 -4.68 -14.52 -9.82
CA LEU A 245 -4.47 -13.15 -10.27
C LEU A 245 -3.74 -13.18 -11.62
N ILE A 246 -4.17 -12.37 -12.58
CA ILE A 246 -3.56 -12.29 -13.91
C ILE A 246 -3.00 -10.88 -14.10
N TYR A 247 -1.68 -10.78 -14.22
CA TYR A 247 -0.97 -9.52 -14.37
C TYR A 247 -0.16 -9.54 -15.68
N PRO A 248 -0.57 -8.79 -16.69
CA PRO A 248 0.28 -8.60 -17.87
C PRO A 248 1.65 -8.03 -17.48
N VAL A 249 2.65 -8.32 -18.31
CA VAL A 249 3.96 -7.67 -18.19
C VAL A 249 3.77 -6.15 -18.17
N PRO A 250 4.45 -5.42 -17.28
CA PRO A 250 4.34 -3.96 -17.21
C PRO A 250 4.69 -3.30 -18.54
N VAL A 251 3.81 -2.42 -19.03
CA VAL A 251 4.05 -1.62 -20.23
C VAL A 251 4.74 -0.29 -19.88
N ALA A 252 5.35 0.38 -20.88
CA ALA A 252 6.16 1.58 -20.68
C ALA A 252 5.46 2.71 -19.89
N ASN A 253 4.13 2.77 -19.92
CA ASN A 253 3.35 3.86 -19.30
C ASN A 253 2.50 3.38 -18.10
N GLY A 254 2.84 2.24 -17.47
CA GLY A 254 2.12 1.76 -16.30
C GLY A 254 2.19 0.24 -16.12
N LEU A 255 1.52 -0.28 -15.09
CA LEU A 255 1.48 -1.71 -14.79
C LEU A 255 0.51 -2.51 -15.68
N GLY A 256 -0.20 -1.84 -16.61
CA GLY A 256 -1.30 -2.47 -17.37
C GLY A 256 -2.55 -2.72 -16.50
N THR A 257 -3.62 -3.20 -17.13
CA THR A 257 -4.84 -3.59 -16.41
C THR A 257 -4.68 -4.99 -15.84
N HIS A 258 -4.65 -5.09 -14.52
CA HIS A 258 -4.57 -6.36 -13.80
C HIS A 258 -5.96 -6.98 -13.63
N SER A 259 -6.04 -8.30 -13.57
CA SER A 259 -7.17 -9.02 -13.00
C SER A 259 -6.82 -9.44 -11.59
N SER A 260 -7.63 -8.99 -10.62
CA SER A 260 -7.58 -9.41 -9.23
C SER A 260 -8.93 -9.95 -8.78
N MET A 261 -8.96 -10.55 -7.61
CA MET A 261 -10.21 -11.07 -6.99
C MET A 261 -10.27 -10.60 -5.55
N ASP A 262 -11.47 -10.37 -5.05
CA ASP A 262 -11.70 -10.18 -3.61
C ASP A 262 -11.90 -11.53 -2.89
N MET A 263 -12.07 -11.47 -1.57
CA MET A 263 -12.28 -12.67 -0.75
C MET A 263 -13.56 -13.44 -1.11
N GLY A 264 -14.55 -12.78 -1.74
CA GLY A 264 -15.78 -13.38 -2.25
C GLY A 264 -15.62 -14.03 -3.63
N GLY A 265 -14.46 -13.85 -4.30
CA GLY A 265 -14.20 -14.37 -5.65
C GLY A 265 -14.73 -13.47 -6.77
N GLN A 266 -15.08 -12.20 -6.45
CA GLN A 266 -15.48 -11.23 -7.46
C GLN A 266 -14.25 -10.71 -8.20
N THR A 267 -14.22 -10.84 -9.53
CA THR A 267 -13.15 -10.29 -10.35
C THR A 267 -13.22 -8.77 -10.42
N LYS A 268 -12.07 -8.13 -10.23
CA LYS A 268 -11.83 -6.70 -10.37
C LYS A 268 -10.72 -6.49 -11.38
N PHE A 269 -10.88 -5.52 -12.27
CA PHE A 269 -9.88 -5.10 -13.25
C PHE A 269 -9.35 -3.71 -12.88
N GLY A 270 -8.04 -3.54 -12.96
CA GLY A 270 -7.39 -2.30 -12.62
C GLY A 270 -6.19 -2.47 -11.68
N PRO A 271 -5.67 -1.37 -11.19
CA PRO A 271 -6.12 -0.02 -11.52
C PRO A 271 -5.48 0.52 -12.80
N ASP A 272 -6.13 1.52 -13.42
CA ASP A 272 -5.46 2.42 -14.36
C ASP A 272 -4.65 3.51 -13.63
N VAL A 273 -4.22 4.54 -14.34
CA VAL A 273 -3.60 5.74 -13.78
C VAL A 273 -4.29 6.98 -14.32
N GLU A 274 -4.79 7.80 -13.41
CA GLU A 274 -5.39 9.09 -13.67
C GLU A 274 -4.78 10.12 -12.72
N TRP A 275 -4.13 11.15 -13.27
CA TRP A 275 -3.61 12.23 -12.45
C TRP A 275 -4.73 13.20 -12.11
N VAL A 276 -4.85 13.54 -10.83
CA VAL A 276 -5.87 14.46 -10.31
C VAL A 276 -5.22 15.50 -9.40
N ASP A 277 -5.79 16.70 -9.36
CA ASP A 277 -5.29 17.78 -8.52
C ASP A 277 -5.90 17.72 -7.11
N ASP A 278 -7.10 17.15 -7.00
CA ASP A 278 -7.86 17.03 -5.76
C ASP A 278 -8.21 15.58 -5.46
N ILE A 279 -8.55 15.30 -4.18
CA ILE A 279 -9.02 13.98 -3.74
C ILE A 279 -10.47 13.79 -4.24
N ASP A 280 -10.63 13.04 -5.32
CA ASP A 280 -11.91 12.63 -5.89
C ASP A 280 -11.92 11.11 -6.15
N TYR A 281 -12.89 10.42 -5.57
CA TYR A 281 -13.04 8.96 -5.68
C TYR A 281 -14.13 8.53 -6.68
N VAL A 282 -14.72 9.45 -7.42
CA VAL A 282 -15.73 9.11 -8.44
C VAL A 282 -15.08 8.40 -9.62
N VAL A 283 -15.59 7.23 -9.99
CA VAL A 283 -15.13 6.48 -11.16
C VAL A 283 -15.94 6.92 -12.39
N ASP A 284 -15.27 7.45 -13.41
CA ASP A 284 -15.91 7.80 -14.68
C ASP A 284 -16.26 6.53 -15.48
N PRO A 285 -17.55 6.23 -15.74
CA PRO A 285 -17.96 5.04 -16.49
C PRO A 285 -17.35 4.96 -17.89
N LYS A 286 -17.04 6.08 -18.52
CA LYS A 286 -16.47 6.13 -19.88
C LYS A 286 -15.05 5.57 -19.96
N ARG A 287 -14.29 5.65 -18.88
CA ARG A 287 -12.93 5.07 -18.82
C ARG A 287 -12.95 3.54 -18.96
N GLY A 288 -14.06 2.88 -18.65
CA GLY A 288 -14.25 1.43 -18.84
C GLY A 288 -13.99 0.94 -20.27
N GLU A 289 -14.17 1.78 -21.29
CA GLU A 289 -13.90 1.40 -22.68
C GLU A 289 -12.44 1.03 -22.91
N SER A 290 -11.50 1.76 -22.30
CA SER A 290 -10.07 1.48 -22.41
C SER A 290 -9.68 0.15 -21.73
N PHE A 291 -10.43 -0.26 -20.72
CA PHE A 291 -10.22 -1.52 -20.02
C PHE A 291 -10.53 -2.74 -20.90
N TYR A 292 -11.58 -2.68 -21.74
CA TYR A 292 -11.90 -3.77 -22.67
C TYR A 292 -10.71 -4.11 -23.58
N ALA A 293 -10.09 -3.10 -24.19
CA ALA A 293 -8.93 -3.30 -25.06
C ALA A 293 -7.75 -3.92 -24.30
N SER A 294 -7.48 -3.44 -23.08
CA SER A 294 -6.38 -3.93 -22.25
C SER A 294 -6.61 -5.35 -21.76
N ILE A 295 -7.82 -5.68 -21.30
CA ILE A 295 -8.16 -7.01 -20.78
C ILE A 295 -8.17 -8.04 -21.93
N ARG A 296 -8.69 -7.68 -23.09
CA ARG A 296 -8.76 -8.58 -24.25
C ARG A 296 -7.38 -8.99 -24.80
N ARG A 297 -6.32 -8.34 -24.38
CA ARG A 297 -4.95 -8.78 -24.70
C ARG A 297 -4.62 -10.12 -24.08
N PHE A 298 -5.16 -10.43 -22.91
CA PHE A 298 -4.95 -11.74 -22.23
C PHE A 298 -6.23 -12.57 -22.11
N TRP A 299 -7.41 -11.94 -22.18
CA TRP A 299 -8.71 -12.62 -22.20
C TRP A 299 -9.58 -12.15 -23.38
N PRO A 300 -9.34 -12.66 -24.60
CA PRO A 300 -10.09 -12.26 -25.80
C PRO A 300 -11.60 -12.48 -25.69
N GLY A 301 -12.03 -13.45 -24.87
CA GLY A 301 -13.43 -13.81 -24.65
C GLY A 301 -14.23 -12.86 -23.76
N LEU A 302 -13.67 -11.71 -23.30
CA LEU A 302 -14.41 -10.74 -22.49
C LEU A 302 -15.62 -10.19 -23.26
N PRO A 303 -16.88 -10.47 -22.82
CA PRO A 303 -18.07 -9.96 -23.50
C PRO A 303 -18.24 -8.45 -23.28
N ASP A 304 -18.83 -7.77 -24.25
CA ASP A 304 -19.19 -6.34 -24.13
C ASP A 304 -20.22 -6.13 -23.02
N GLY A 305 -20.13 -4.98 -22.35
CA GLY A 305 -21.09 -4.56 -21.32
C GLY A 305 -20.99 -5.32 -19.99
N THR A 306 -19.97 -6.17 -19.80
CA THR A 306 -19.83 -7.01 -18.60
C THR A 306 -18.99 -6.40 -17.48
N ILE A 307 -18.25 -5.32 -17.73
CA ILE A 307 -17.54 -4.59 -16.68
C ILE A 307 -18.32 -3.34 -16.28
N GLN A 308 -18.35 -3.08 -14.98
CA GLN A 308 -19.06 -1.96 -14.38
C GLN A 308 -18.09 -1.15 -13.50
N PRO A 309 -18.28 0.19 -13.38
CA PRO A 309 -17.52 0.98 -12.40
C PRO A 309 -17.58 0.34 -11.02
N GLY A 310 -16.42 0.15 -10.41
CA GLY A 310 -16.29 -0.35 -9.05
C GLY A 310 -15.96 0.78 -8.08
N TYR A 311 -14.71 0.89 -7.71
CA TYR A 311 -14.20 1.95 -6.83
C TYR A 311 -12.90 2.53 -7.38
N SER A 312 -12.43 3.61 -6.75
CA SER A 312 -11.10 4.15 -7.01
C SER A 312 -10.31 4.33 -5.73
N GLY A 313 -8.98 4.35 -5.86
CA GLY A 313 -8.06 4.71 -4.81
C GLY A 313 -7.05 5.75 -5.30
N ILE A 314 -6.52 6.57 -4.40
CA ILE A 314 -5.51 7.58 -4.74
C ILE A 314 -4.19 7.15 -4.09
N ARG A 315 -3.14 7.08 -4.92
CA ARG A 315 -1.78 6.79 -4.47
C ARG A 315 -1.06 8.08 -4.14
N PRO A 316 -0.39 8.19 -2.99
CA PRO A 316 0.52 9.30 -2.68
C PRO A 316 1.82 9.16 -3.49
N ASN A 317 1.80 9.57 -4.75
CA ASN A 317 2.96 9.43 -5.63
C ASN A 317 3.94 10.62 -5.44
N LEU A 318 5.25 10.33 -5.51
CA LEU A 318 6.31 11.32 -5.32
C LEU A 318 6.92 11.83 -6.62
N ILE A 319 6.44 11.33 -7.76
CA ILE A 319 6.80 11.78 -9.11
C ILE A 319 5.52 12.10 -9.85
N GLY A 320 5.42 13.32 -10.38
CA GLY A 320 4.25 13.78 -11.11
C GLY A 320 4.12 13.18 -12.52
N PRO A 321 3.09 13.61 -13.29
CA PRO A 321 2.74 13.05 -14.61
C PRO A 321 3.84 13.18 -15.66
N HIS A 322 4.79 14.07 -15.46
CA HIS A 322 5.92 14.29 -16.37
C HIS A 322 7.19 13.53 -15.98
N GLY A 323 7.13 12.73 -14.92
CA GLY A 323 8.24 11.90 -14.47
C GLY A 323 8.54 10.74 -15.42
N LYS A 324 9.81 10.31 -15.46
CA LYS A 324 10.24 9.19 -16.31
C LYS A 324 9.79 7.82 -15.81
N THR A 325 9.30 7.73 -14.57
CA THR A 325 8.83 6.49 -13.95
C THR A 325 7.72 6.81 -12.96
N LEU A 326 6.72 5.95 -12.88
CA LEU A 326 5.69 5.98 -11.85
C LEU A 326 6.12 5.23 -10.57
N ASN A 327 7.24 4.53 -10.63
CA ASN A 327 7.67 3.62 -9.57
C ASN A 327 8.75 4.27 -8.72
N THR A 328 8.33 5.13 -7.77
CA THR A 328 9.21 5.66 -6.72
C THR A 328 9.32 4.68 -5.57
N ASP A 329 10.44 4.72 -4.84
CA ASP A 329 10.57 4.00 -3.59
C ASP A 329 9.78 4.69 -2.47
N PHE A 330 9.57 4.00 -1.36
CA PHE A 330 9.13 4.60 -0.11
C PHE A 330 10.18 5.56 0.43
N ILE A 331 9.75 6.66 1.02
CA ILE A 331 10.60 7.56 1.77
C ILE A 331 10.23 7.46 3.24
N ILE A 332 11.18 7.01 4.06
CA ILE A 332 11.06 6.95 5.52
C ILE A 332 12.24 7.73 6.08
N GLN A 333 11.95 8.92 6.60
CA GLN A 333 12.94 9.87 7.08
C GLN A 333 12.97 9.91 8.60
N GLY A 334 14.15 9.75 9.18
CA GLY A 334 14.43 10.02 10.59
C GLY A 334 15.30 11.25 10.77
N SER A 335 15.84 11.44 11.98
CA SER A 335 16.65 12.58 12.41
C SER A 335 17.86 12.87 11.51
N ALA A 336 18.48 11.84 10.93
CA ALA A 336 19.61 11.99 10.01
C ALA A 336 19.28 12.82 8.74
N VAL A 337 18.00 12.94 8.37
CA VAL A 337 17.55 13.69 7.19
C VAL A 337 17.03 15.09 7.57
N HIS A 338 16.15 15.18 8.54
CA HIS A 338 15.49 16.45 8.91
C HIS A 338 16.01 17.05 10.22
N GLY A 339 16.95 16.41 10.91
CA GLY A 339 17.62 16.92 12.10
C GLY A 339 16.77 16.93 13.39
N ILE A 340 15.60 16.28 13.41
CA ILE A 340 14.67 16.29 14.55
C ILE A 340 14.68 14.89 15.18
N GLU A 341 15.20 14.81 16.39
CA GLU A 341 15.19 13.58 17.17
C GLU A 341 13.75 13.16 17.51
N GLY A 342 13.49 11.87 17.57
CA GLY A 342 12.18 11.30 17.88
C GLY A 342 11.14 11.42 16.74
N MET A 343 11.45 12.07 15.61
CA MET A 343 10.50 12.21 14.52
C MET A 343 10.80 11.25 13.37
N VAL A 344 9.77 10.56 12.89
CA VAL A 344 9.83 9.72 11.68
C VAL A 344 8.71 10.11 10.73
N ASN A 345 9.07 10.51 9.51
CA ASN A 345 8.12 10.85 8.45
C ASN A 345 8.07 9.75 7.38
N LEU A 346 6.86 9.32 7.01
CA LEU A 346 6.62 8.35 5.96
C LEU A 346 5.93 9.03 4.77
N TYR A 347 6.58 9.02 3.60
CA TYR A 347 6.03 9.60 2.37
C TYR A 347 6.01 8.57 1.25
N GLY A 348 5.03 8.70 0.36
CA GLY A 348 4.92 7.84 -0.82
C GLY A 348 4.60 6.38 -0.50
N ILE A 349 3.99 6.11 0.64
CA ILE A 349 3.60 4.74 1.01
C ILE A 349 2.34 4.36 0.24
N GLU A 350 2.55 3.87 -0.97
CA GLU A 350 1.55 3.29 -1.88
C GLU A 350 1.72 1.75 -1.95
N SER A 351 1.30 1.10 -3.05
CA SER A 351 1.62 -0.32 -3.25
C SER A 351 3.16 -0.53 -3.30
N PRO A 352 3.68 -1.47 -2.51
CA PRO A 352 3.03 -2.55 -1.75
C PRO A 352 2.83 -2.27 -0.25
N GLY A 353 2.46 -1.07 0.17
CA GLY A 353 2.38 -0.64 1.57
C GLY A 353 1.53 -1.55 2.46
N LEU A 354 0.42 -2.09 1.96
CA LEU A 354 -0.40 -3.07 2.68
C LEU A 354 0.45 -4.29 3.08
N THR A 355 1.05 -4.95 2.10
CA THR A 355 1.92 -6.12 2.34
C THR A 355 3.11 -5.78 3.23
N SER A 356 3.67 -4.58 3.06
CA SER A 356 4.88 -4.11 3.74
C SER A 356 4.61 -3.57 5.16
N SER A 357 3.36 -3.43 5.59
CA SER A 357 2.99 -2.67 6.79
C SER A 357 3.72 -3.12 8.06
N MET A 358 3.82 -4.43 8.29
CA MET A 358 4.51 -4.97 9.46
C MET A 358 6.03 -4.77 9.38
N ALA A 359 6.64 -4.95 8.20
CA ALA A 359 8.07 -4.73 8.01
C ALA A 359 8.46 -3.23 8.13
N ILE A 360 7.57 -2.34 7.68
CA ILE A 360 7.71 -0.90 7.91
C ILE A 360 7.67 -0.59 9.41
N ALA A 361 6.76 -1.22 10.15
CA ALA A 361 6.64 -1.01 11.60
C ALA A 361 7.90 -1.45 12.36
N GLU A 362 8.49 -2.59 11.99
CA GLU A 362 9.80 -3.01 12.54
C GLU A 362 10.88 -1.98 12.26
N TYR A 363 10.96 -1.50 11.02
CA TYR A 363 11.96 -0.51 10.62
C TYR A 363 11.78 0.84 11.32
N VAL A 364 10.54 1.28 11.56
CA VAL A 364 10.25 2.52 12.32
C VAL A 364 10.74 2.38 13.75
N LEU A 365 10.46 1.24 14.42
CA LEU A 365 10.99 0.98 15.75
C LEU A 365 12.53 1.05 15.79
N GLU A 366 13.21 0.38 14.84
CA GLU A 366 14.67 0.43 14.72
C GLU A 366 15.19 1.87 14.55
N ARG A 367 14.49 2.72 13.80
CA ARG A 367 14.87 4.14 13.61
C ARG A 367 14.77 4.95 14.88
N LEU A 368 13.71 4.74 15.67
CA LEU A 368 13.51 5.43 16.97
C LEU A 368 14.55 4.99 18.02
N GLU A 369 15.03 3.75 17.97
CA GLU A 369 16.05 3.23 18.88
C GLU A 369 17.48 3.68 18.54
N GLN A 370 17.71 4.12 17.31
CA GLN A 370 19.01 4.59 16.86
C GLN A 370 19.22 6.11 17.05
N GLY A 371 18.19 6.86 17.45
CA GLY A 371 18.18 8.28 17.73
C GLY A 371 17.91 9.10 16.51
#